data_83668654c083d09d809454e54d181c52
#
_entry.id   83668654c083d09d809454e54d181c52
#
_cell.length_a   1.000
_cell.length_b   1.000
_cell.length_c   1.000
_cell.angle_alpha   90.00
_cell.angle_beta   90.00
_cell.angle_gamma   90.00
#
_symmetry.space_group_name_H-M   'P 1'
#
loop_
_entity.id
_entity.type
_entity.pdbx_description
1 polymer ?
#
loop_
_entity_poly.entity_id
_entity_poly.type
_entity_poly.pdbx_seq_one_letter_code
_entity_poly.pdbx_strand_id
1 'polypeptide(L)'
;VQCSPLSQKLLGDRSQGYRSQGYQVIWLLGEKLWLKERLTQLQRGFLYFSQNMGFFVWELDLKRKILRLKYLLHQDLRGKLHFQVKEFPYGQGNLLEILRFPYQKQKLPRFAVVQDSTICHYIRQQLYYQTPYWMKKQEEAYQRGDNLLNRQLDDWYPQVKPIESGDFLQIETDLASYYRNFQAYYQKNQKNNLQKLYPPAFYHLYFSKNVVK
;
A
#
# COMPACT_ATOMS: atom_id res chain seq x y z
N VAL A 1 20.46 -14.58 7.05
CA VAL A 1 20.01 -14.61 5.64
C VAL A 1 19.14 -15.85 5.43
N GLN A 2 17.94 -15.67 4.82
CA GLN A 2 17.02 -16.75 4.53
C GLN A 2 17.20 -17.17 3.07
N CYS A 3 17.63 -18.42 2.85
CA CYS A 3 17.87 -18.98 1.51
C CYS A 3 16.85 -20.05 1.09
N SER A 4 15.98 -20.50 2.01
CA SER A 4 14.93 -21.50 1.74
C SER A 4 13.59 -20.84 1.38
N PRO A 5 12.66 -21.55 0.72
CA PRO A 5 11.30 -21.07 0.52
C PRO A 5 10.67 -20.66 1.86
N LEU A 6 9.99 -19.53 1.87
CA LEU A 6 9.36 -18.96 3.06
C LEU A 6 7.83 -18.97 2.87
N SER A 7 7.10 -19.61 3.77
CA SER A 7 5.65 -19.49 3.84
C SER A 7 5.24 -18.28 4.68
N GLN A 8 4.01 -17.82 4.51
CA GLN A 8 3.47 -16.71 5.32
C GLN A 8 3.47 -17.06 6.82
N LYS A 9 3.11 -18.29 7.17
CA LYS A 9 3.14 -18.76 8.56
C LYS A 9 4.56 -18.67 9.13
N LEU A 10 5.55 -19.24 8.43
CA LEU A 10 6.94 -19.22 8.88
C LEU A 10 7.52 -17.81 8.97
N LEU A 11 7.11 -16.89 8.08
CA LEU A 11 7.45 -15.47 8.17
C LEU A 11 6.91 -14.84 9.46
N GLY A 12 5.64 -15.12 9.79
CA GLY A 12 5.01 -14.65 11.02
C GLY A 12 5.69 -15.17 12.28
N ASP A 13 5.87 -16.50 12.36
CA ASP A 13 6.49 -17.18 13.51
C ASP A 13 7.89 -16.63 13.79
N ARG A 14 8.71 -16.42 12.75
CA ARG A 14 10.05 -15.86 12.88
C ARG A 14 10.03 -14.39 13.30
N SER A 15 9.18 -13.58 12.67
CA SER A 15 9.07 -12.16 13.05
C SER A 15 8.66 -12.01 14.51
N GLN A 16 7.68 -12.80 14.94
CA GLN A 16 7.22 -12.79 16.33
C GLN A 16 8.29 -13.32 17.30
N GLY A 17 8.99 -14.41 16.93
CA GLY A 17 10.05 -14.97 17.75
C GLY A 17 11.20 -13.99 18.00
N TYR A 18 11.61 -13.20 17.00
CA TYR A 18 12.60 -12.16 17.20
C TYR A 18 12.07 -10.99 18.05
N ARG A 19 10.84 -10.56 17.79
CA ARG A 19 10.22 -9.45 18.56
C ARG A 19 10.04 -9.79 20.03
N SER A 20 9.64 -11.02 20.36
CA SER A 20 9.51 -11.48 21.75
C SER A 20 10.82 -11.44 22.54
N GLN A 21 11.95 -11.47 21.83
CA GLN A 21 13.29 -11.33 22.39
C GLN A 21 13.79 -9.86 22.36
N GLY A 22 12.96 -8.89 21.99
CA GLY A 22 13.31 -7.47 21.94
C GLY A 22 14.05 -7.03 20.67
N TYR A 23 14.18 -7.88 19.65
CA TYR A 23 14.84 -7.52 18.40
C TYR A 23 13.87 -6.86 17.42
N GLN A 24 14.34 -5.80 16.76
CA GLN A 24 13.66 -5.24 15.58
C GLN A 24 14.06 -6.03 14.34
N VAL A 25 13.07 -6.49 13.59
CA VAL A 25 13.29 -7.28 12.37
C VAL A 25 13.02 -6.42 11.14
N ILE A 26 13.98 -6.38 10.23
CA ILE A 26 13.82 -5.76 8.93
C ILE A 26 14.08 -6.82 7.86
N TRP A 27 13.03 -7.17 7.10
CA TRP A 27 13.11 -8.10 6.00
C TRP A 27 13.50 -7.38 4.71
N LEU A 28 14.53 -7.90 4.04
CA LEU A 28 14.96 -7.43 2.73
C LEU A 28 14.53 -8.46 1.67
N LEU A 29 13.78 -8.04 0.69
CA LEU A 29 13.29 -8.92 -0.37
C LEU A 29 14.37 -9.10 -1.44
N GLY A 30 14.81 -10.33 -1.64
CA GLY A 30 15.68 -10.71 -2.76
C GLY A 30 14.94 -10.70 -4.10
N GLU A 31 15.66 -10.80 -5.21
CA GLU A 31 15.17 -10.65 -6.59
C GLU A 31 13.89 -11.45 -6.90
N LYS A 32 13.77 -12.67 -6.39
CA LYS A 32 12.59 -13.53 -6.59
C LYS A 32 11.31 -13.00 -5.94
N LEU A 33 11.44 -12.16 -4.92
CA LEU A 33 10.33 -11.59 -4.16
C LEU A 33 10.12 -10.10 -4.43
N TRP A 34 10.85 -9.48 -5.33
CA TRP A 34 10.63 -8.07 -5.68
C TRP A 34 9.20 -7.83 -6.11
N LEU A 35 8.65 -6.69 -5.68
CA LEU A 35 7.30 -6.30 -6.06
C LEU A 35 7.22 -6.04 -7.56
N LYS A 36 6.24 -6.67 -8.17
CA LYS A 36 5.86 -6.50 -9.58
C LYS A 36 4.56 -5.69 -9.67
N GLU A 37 3.74 -6.00 -10.64
CA GLU A 37 2.48 -5.29 -10.87
C GLU A 37 1.39 -5.59 -9.82
N ARG A 38 1.43 -6.76 -9.20
CA ARG A 38 0.44 -7.19 -8.21
C ARG A 38 1.13 -7.72 -6.96
N LEU A 39 0.47 -7.54 -5.82
CA LEU A 39 0.95 -7.98 -4.52
C LEU A 39 0.47 -9.42 -4.26
N THR A 40 1.39 -10.32 -4.01
CA THR A 40 1.07 -11.67 -3.55
C THR A 40 0.77 -11.68 -2.05
N GLN A 41 0.11 -12.74 -1.57
CA GLN A 41 -0.19 -12.89 -0.15
C GLN A 41 1.09 -12.90 0.72
N LEU A 42 2.13 -13.60 0.26
CA LEU A 42 3.43 -13.61 0.96
C LEU A 42 4.05 -12.20 1.00
N GLN A 43 4.00 -11.44 -0.10
CA GLN A 43 4.55 -10.09 -0.14
C GLN A 43 3.79 -9.13 0.79
N ARG A 44 2.48 -9.33 1.03
CA ARG A 44 1.73 -8.59 2.05
C ARG A 44 2.33 -8.76 3.45
N GLY A 45 2.78 -9.95 3.78
CA GLY A 45 3.44 -10.23 5.06
C GLY A 45 4.77 -9.49 5.28
N PHE A 46 5.40 -8.97 4.22
CA PHE A 46 6.62 -8.16 4.31
C PHE A 46 6.39 -6.67 4.34
N LEU A 47 5.14 -6.20 4.21
CA LEU A 47 4.86 -4.78 4.21
C LEU A 47 5.14 -4.15 5.58
N TYR A 48 5.82 -3.04 5.56
CA TYR A 48 5.97 -2.11 6.68
C TYR A 48 5.11 -0.89 6.48
N PHE A 49 4.95 -0.10 7.54
CA PHE A 49 4.19 1.13 7.51
C PHE A 49 4.89 2.24 8.29
N SER A 50 4.84 3.45 7.77
CA SER A 50 5.22 4.66 8.49
C SER A 50 4.32 5.83 8.11
N GLN A 51 4.19 6.82 9.00
CA GLN A 51 3.40 8.02 8.75
C GLN A 51 3.95 8.85 7.57
N ASN A 52 5.26 8.80 7.33
CA ASN A 52 5.93 9.60 6.30
C ASN A 52 5.96 8.93 4.92
N MET A 53 5.94 7.58 4.87
CA MET A 53 6.13 6.82 3.63
C MET A 53 4.95 5.91 3.28
N GLY A 54 3.91 5.84 4.15
CA GLY A 54 2.80 4.90 3.98
C GLY A 54 3.29 3.45 4.06
N PHE A 55 2.64 2.57 3.29
CA PHE A 55 3.11 1.21 3.11
C PHE A 55 4.40 1.19 2.32
N PHE A 56 5.36 0.39 2.76
CA PHE A 56 6.65 0.27 2.08
C PHE A 56 7.27 -1.12 2.26
N VAL A 57 8.23 -1.44 1.39
CA VAL A 57 9.12 -2.61 1.48
C VAL A 57 10.54 -2.25 1.12
N TRP A 58 11.48 -3.06 1.59
CA TRP A 58 12.87 -3.02 1.19
C TRP A 58 13.19 -4.17 0.24
N GLU A 59 13.82 -3.84 -0.88
CA GLU A 59 14.36 -4.81 -1.84
C GLU A 59 15.88 -4.71 -1.88
N LEU A 60 16.54 -5.87 -1.90
CA LEU A 60 18.00 -5.97 -1.99
C LEU A 60 18.41 -6.37 -3.40
N ASP A 61 19.16 -5.51 -4.07
CA ASP A 61 19.79 -5.78 -5.36
C ASP A 61 21.30 -6.02 -5.14
N LEU A 62 21.69 -7.29 -5.08
CA LEU A 62 23.08 -7.68 -4.85
C LEU A 62 23.97 -7.34 -6.05
N LYS A 63 23.45 -7.41 -7.28
CA LYS A 63 24.22 -7.16 -8.51
C LYS A 63 24.62 -5.67 -8.59
N ARG A 64 23.68 -4.78 -8.29
CA ARG A 64 23.91 -3.33 -8.32
C ARG A 64 24.39 -2.78 -6.98
N LYS A 65 24.48 -3.58 -5.93
CA LYS A 65 24.82 -3.18 -4.54
C LYS A 65 23.91 -2.05 -4.02
N ILE A 66 22.58 -2.20 -4.24
CA ILE A 66 21.57 -1.21 -3.92
C ILE A 66 20.52 -1.80 -2.96
N LEU A 67 20.14 -1.02 -1.94
CA LEU A 67 18.89 -1.17 -1.24
C LEU A 67 17.85 -0.28 -1.92
N ARG A 68 16.75 -0.88 -2.35
CA ARG A 68 15.64 -0.19 -2.98
C ARG A 68 14.47 -0.12 -2.01
N LEU A 69 14.05 1.10 -1.69
CA LEU A 69 12.83 1.36 -0.94
C LEU A 69 11.70 1.60 -1.92
N LYS A 70 10.70 0.73 -1.95
CA LYS A 70 9.42 0.99 -2.59
C LYS A 70 8.44 1.47 -1.54
N TYR A 71 7.85 2.65 -1.72
CA TYR A 71 7.04 3.33 -0.72
C TYR A 71 5.82 4.03 -1.33
N LEU A 72 4.92 4.54 -0.50
CA LEU A 72 3.58 5.01 -0.89
C LEU A 72 2.83 3.96 -1.71
N LEU A 73 2.92 2.69 -1.30
CA LEU A 73 2.24 1.61 -1.99
C LEU A 73 0.73 1.78 -1.90
N HIS A 74 0.09 1.81 -3.07
CA HIS A 74 -1.35 1.84 -3.24
C HIS A 74 -1.75 0.81 -4.29
N GLN A 75 -3.02 0.42 -4.31
CA GLN A 75 -3.59 -0.44 -5.34
C GLN A 75 -4.73 0.26 -6.06
N ASP A 76 -4.78 0.13 -7.37
CA ASP A 76 -5.95 0.53 -8.13
C ASP A 76 -7.07 -0.53 -8.06
N LEU A 77 -8.22 -0.23 -8.67
CA LEU A 77 -9.38 -1.11 -8.68
C LEU A 77 -9.17 -2.40 -9.49
N ARG A 78 -8.12 -2.47 -10.30
CA ARG A 78 -7.69 -3.68 -11.00
C ARG A 78 -6.69 -4.51 -10.19
N GLY A 79 -6.27 -4.01 -9.01
CA GLY A 79 -5.28 -4.63 -8.14
C GLY A 79 -3.83 -4.38 -8.55
N LYS A 80 -3.59 -3.47 -9.52
CA LYS A 80 -2.23 -3.08 -9.91
C LYS A 80 -1.62 -2.18 -8.84
N LEU A 81 -0.33 -2.39 -8.56
CA LEU A 81 0.44 -1.60 -7.60
C LEU A 81 0.90 -0.27 -8.20
N HIS A 82 0.77 0.77 -7.40
CA HIS A 82 1.33 2.10 -7.61
C HIS A 82 2.24 2.43 -6.44
N PHE A 83 3.46 2.86 -6.70
CA PHE A 83 4.46 3.19 -5.67
C PHE A 83 5.53 4.15 -6.20
N GLN A 84 6.26 4.76 -5.27
CA GLN A 84 7.49 5.47 -5.55
C GLN A 84 8.69 4.60 -5.19
N VAL A 85 9.85 4.92 -5.79
CA VAL A 85 11.10 4.17 -5.58
C VAL A 85 12.19 5.14 -5.15
N LYS A 86 12.97 4.74 -4.14
CA LYS A 86 14.24 5.38 -3.78
C LYS A 86 15.32 4.32 -3.66
N GLU A 87 16.46 4.57 -4.28
CA GLU A 87 17.61 3.67 -4.28
C GLU A 87 18.74 4.24 -3.41
N PHE A 88 19.37 3.35 -2.66
CA PHE A 88 20.49 3.66 -1.76
C PHE A 88 21.63 2.68 -2.02
N PRO A 89 22.82 3.15 -2.45
CA PRO A 89 24.02 2.31 -2.49
C PRO A 89 24.40 1.89 -1.08
N TYR A 90 24.36 0.59 -0.75
CA TYR A 90 24.64 0.15 0.63
C TYR A 90 26.13 -0.05 0.94
N GLY A 91 26.98 0.03 -0.08
CA GLY A 91 28.44 0.00 0.10
C GLY A 91 29.06 1.36 0.47
N GLN A 92 28.30 2.44 0.50
CA GLN A 92 28.76 3.82 0.69
C GLN A 92 27.94 4.53 1.77
N GLY A 93 27.84 3.99 2.96
CA GLY A 93 27.09 4.65 4.01
C GLY A 93 26.72 3.78 5.19
N ASN A 94 26.10 4.40 6.19
CA ASN A 94 25.60 3.71 7.35
C ASN A 94 24.29 2.99 7.01
N LEU A 95 24.32 1.66 6.95
CA LEU A 95 23.16 0.83 6.66
C LEU A 95 21.97 1.13 7.60
N LEU A 96 22.23 1.37 8.87
CA LEU A 96 21.17 1.67 9.85
C LEU A 96 20.47 3.01 9.54
N GLU A 97 21.19 4.01 9.07
CA GLU A 97 20.59 5.29 8.65
C GLU A 97 19.70 5.10 7.42
N ILE A 98 20.15 4.31 6.45
CA ILE A 98 19.36 3.95 5.27
C ILE A 98 18.06 3.27 5.72
N LEU A 99 18.13 2.25 6.58
CA LEU A 99 16.98 1.49 7.03
C LEU A 99 16.01 2.30 7.90
N ARG A 100 16.49 3.35 8.58
CA ARG A 100 15.67 4.30 9.35
C ARG A 100 14.99 5.36 8.48
N PHE A 101 15.39 5.51 7.21
CA PHE A 101 14.89 6.56 6.31
C PHE A 101 13.35 6.67 6.26
N PRO A 102 12.55 5.58 6.21
CA PRO A 102 11.10 5.69 6.17
C PRO A 102 10.45 6.30 7.43
N TYR A 103 11.16 6.30 8.55
CA TYR A 103 10.68 6.81 9.83
C TYR A 103 11.18 8.22 10.16
N GLN A 104 12.15 8.74 9.42
CA GLN A 104 12.69 10.07 9.62
C GLN A 104 11.72 11.14 9.16
N LYS A 105 11.68 12.29 9.88
CA LYS A 105 10.90 13.46 9.48
C LYS A 105 11.49 14.04 8.18
N GLN A 106 10.67 14.09 7.14
CA GLN A 106 11.05 14.56 5.81
C GLN A 106 9.92 15.39 5.20
N LYS A 107 10.23 16.09 4.10
CA LYS A 107 9.20 16.66 3.24
C LYS A 107 8.30 15.51 2.74
N LEU A 108 7.01 15.62 2.98
CA LEU A 108 6.05 14.56 2.62
C LEU A 108 6.05 14.34 1.10
N PRO A 109 6.43 13.15 0.63
CA PRO A 109 6.39 12.83 -0.78
C PRO A 109 4.93 12.75 -1.28
N ARG A 110 4.75 12.97 -2.57
CA ARG A 110 3.44 12.78 -3.23
C ARG A 110 3.68 12.38 -4.67
N PHE A 111 2.70 11.71 -5.28
CA PHE A 111 2.71 11.50 -6.72
C PHE A 111 1.28 11.47 -7.27
N ALA A 112 1.14 11.68 -8.58
CA ALA A 112 -0.13 11.66 -9.27
C ALA A 112 -0.29 10.37 -10.08
N VAL A 113 -1.51 9.86 -10.11
CA VAL A 113 -1.89 8.69 -10.92
C VAL A 113 -3.03 9.11 -11.83
N VAL A 114 -2.90 8.82 -13.12
CA VAL A 114 -3.97 9.04 -14.11
C VAL A 114 -5.09 8.05 -13.81
N GLN A 115 -6.32 8.54 -13.77
CA GLN A 115 -7.49 7.70 -13.58
C GLN A 115 -7.76 6.87 -14.83
N ASP A 116 -8.21 5.66 -14.63
CA ASP A 116 -8.59 4.73 -15.68
C ASP A 116 -10.03 5.04 -16.14
N SER A 117 -10.16 5.64 -17.31
CA SER A 117 -11.48 5.93 -17.93
C SER A 117 -12.25 4.67 -18.34
N THR A 118 -11.56 3.52 -18.45
CA THR A 118 -12.17 2.24 -18.86
C THR A 118 -12.64 1.39 -17.68
N ILE A 119 -12.54 1.92 -16.45
CA ILE A 119 -12.82 1.13 -15.24
C ILE A 119 -14.26 0.60 -15.18
N CYS A 120 -15.26 1.38 -15.64
CA CYS A 120 -16.65 0.93 -15.66
C CYS A 120 -16.83 -0.28 -16.58
N HIS A 121 -16.20 -0.25 -17.76
CA HIS A 121 -16.23 -1.38 -18.69
C HIS A 121 -15.54 -2.61 -18.07
N TYR A 122 -14.37 -2.43 -17.48
CA TYR A 122 -13.65 -3.50 -16.79
C TYR A 122 -14.50 -4.16 -15.71
N ILE A 123 -15.15 -3.38 -14.83
CA ILE A 123 -15.94 -3.94 -13.72
C ILE A 123 -17.17 -4.68 -14.23
N ARG A 124 -17.87 -4.14 -15.26
CA ARG A 124 -19.00 -4.85 -15.91
C ARG A 124 -18.53 -6.19 -16.48
N GLN A 125 -17.38 -6.23 -17.12
CA GLN A 125 -16.78 -7.46 -17.65
C GLN A 125 -16.44 -8.46 -16.54
N GLN A 126 -15.87 -7.99 -15.40
CA GLN A 126 -15.57 -8.85 -14.25
C GLN A 126 -16.83 -9.45 -13.62
N LEU A 127 -17.91 -8.68 -13.54
CA LEU A 127 -19.22 -9.17 -13.06
C LEU A 127 -19.84 -10.15 -14.05
N TYR A 128 -19.74 -9.90 -15.35
CA TYR A 128 -20.19 -10.81 -16.38
C TYR A 128 -19.50 -12.19 -16.28
N TYR A 129 -18.19 -12.19 -16.07
CA TYR A 129 -17.39 -13.41 -15.86
C TYR A 129 -17.49 -13.98 -14.43
N GLN A 130 -18.33 -13.41 -13.59
CA GLN A 130 -18.58 -13.86 -12.21
C GLN A 130 -17.27 -13.99 -11.38
N THR A 131 -16.32 -13.09 -11.57
CA THR A 131 -15.07 -13.09 -10.82
C THR A 131 -15.37 -12.99 -9.31
N PRO A 132 -14.87 -13.91 -8.45
CA PRO A 132 -15.27 -14.00 -7.05
C PRO A 132 -15.15 -12.70 -6.26
N TYR A 133 -14.06 -11.97 -6.47
CA TYR A 133 -13.84 -10.67 -5.81
C TYR A 133 -14.94 -9.66 -6.16
N TRP A 134 -15.28 -9.52 -7.45
CA TRP A 134 -16.28 -8.56 -7.90
C TRP A 134 -17.71 -9.01 -7.59
N MET A 135 -17.99 -10.30 -7.58
CA MET A 135 -19.28 -10.84 -7.14
C MET A 135 -19.52 -10.52 -5.66
N LYS A 136 -18.53 -10.72 -4.80
CA LYS A 136 -18.62 -10.31 -3.40
C LYS A 136 -18.85 -8.79 -3.25
N LYS A 137 -18.16 -7.97 -4.04
CA LYS A 137 -18.35 -6.50 -4.02
C LYS A 137 -19.75 -6.09 -4.50
N GLN A 138 -20.31 -6.79 -5.48
CA GLN A 138 -21.67 -6.57 -5.93
C GLN A 138 -22.70 -6.93 -4.85
N GLU A 139 -22.50 -8.03 -4.15
CA GLU A 139 -23.35 -8.42 -3.02
C GLU A 139 -23.30 -7.39 -1.89
N GLU A 140 -22.10 -6.96 -1.49
CA GLU A 140 -21.90 -5.89 -0.52
C GLU A 140 -22.57 -4.56 -0.96
N ALA A 141 -22.63 -4.28 -2.26
CA ALA A 141 -23.32 -3.11 -2.82
C ALA A 141 -24.85 -3.27 -2.71
N TYR A 142 -25.40 -4.42 -3.08
CA TYR A 142 -26.83 -4.70 -2.96
C TYR A 142 -27.34 -4.57 -1.52
N GLN A 143 -26.57 -5.04 -0.55
CA GLN A 143 -26.93 -4.89 0.86
C GLN A 143 -27.05 -3.40 1.30
N ARG A 144 -26.45 -2.48 0.55
CA ARG A 144 -26.53 -1.02 0.79
C ARG A 144 -27.49 -0.31 -0.17
N GLY A 145 -28.30 -1.05 -0.94
CA GLY A 145 -29.22 -0.50 -1.95
C GLY A 145 -28.52 0.08 -3.18
N ASP A 146 -27.29 -0.36 -3.48
CA ASP A 146 -26.49 0.09 -4.63
C ASP A 146 -26.30 -1.06 -5.64
N ASN A 147 -25.99 -0.70 -6.90
CA ASN A 147 -25.68 -1.64 -7.96
C ASN A 147 -24.45 -1.18 -8.74
N LEU A 148 -23.39 -1.97 -8.70
CA LEU A 148 -22.12 -1.62 -9.35
C LEU A 148 -22.24 -1.47 -10.87
N LEU A 149 -23.23 -2.14 -11.50
CA LEU A 149 -23.49 -2.03 -12.94
C LEU A 149 -24.00 -0.64 -13.36
N ASN A 150 -24.67 0.06 -12.45
CA ASN A 150 -25.26 1.39 -12.71
C ASN A 150 -24.27 2.53 -12.46
N ARG A 151 -23.15 2.23 -11.81
CA ARG A 151 -22.15 3.25 -11.47
C ARG A 151 -21.50 3.86 -12.70
N GLN A 152 -21.36 5.18 -12.67
CA GLN A 152 -20.62 5.97 -13.63
C GLN A 152 -19.15 6.12 -13.22
N LEU A 153 -18.32 6.71 -14.10
CA LEU A 153 -16.88 6.87 -13.85
C LEU A 153 -16.60 7.58 -12.52
N ASP A 154 -17.37 8.61 -12.23
CA ASP A 154 -17.21 9.41 -11.01
C ASP A 154 -17.55 8.66 -9.71
N ASP A 155 -18.42 7.67 -9.78
CA ASP A 155 -18.78 6.85 -8.62
C ASP A 155 -17.63 5.89 -8.20
N TRP A 156 -16.62 5.76 -9.05
CA TRP A 156 -15.42 4.97 -8.80
C TRP A 156 -14.24 5.81 -8.27
N TYR A 157 -14.49 6.99 -7.79
CA TYR A 157 -13.46 7.81 -7.16
C TYR A 157 -13.42 7.61 -5.64
N PRO A 158 -12.25 7.44 -5.00
CA PRO A 158 -10.92 7.33 -5.60
C PRO A 158 -10.71 5.96 -6.28
N GLN A 159 -10.02 5.94 -7.43
CA GLN A 159 -9.67 4.69 -8.11
C GLN A 159 -8.44 3.99 -7.55
N VAL A 160 -7.54 4.74 -6.94
CA VAL A 160 -6.32 4.22 -6.31
C VAL A 160 -6.44 4.41 -4.80
N LYS A 161 -6.29 3.32 -4.07
CA LYS A 161 -6.52 3.25 -2.62
C LYS A 161 -5.30 2.67 -1.90
N PRO A 162 -5.14 2.93 -0.59
CA PRO A 162 -4.18 2.20 0.22
C PRO A 162 -4.37 0.69 0.07
N ILE A 163 -3.31 -0.07 0.32
CA ILE A 163 -3.40 -1.53 0.40
C ILE A 163 -4.51 -1.88 1.41
N GLU A 164 -5.49 -2.68 0.99
CA GLU A 164 -6.59 -3.08 1.87
C GLU A 164 -6.07 -3.79 3.12
N SER A 165 -6.78 -3.60 4.25
CA SER A 165 -6.46 -4.28 5.50
C SER A 165 -6.40 -5.80 5.31
N GLY A 166 -5.47 -6.46 5.98
CA GLY A 166 -5.23 -7.88 5.85
C GLY A 166 -4.10 -8.33 6.77
N ASP A 167 -3.57 -9.51 6.52
CA ASP A 167 -2.53 -10.13 7.35
C ASP A 167 -1.16 -9.46 7.17
N PHE A 168 -1.00 -8.27 7.73
CA PHE A 168 0.27 -7.56 7.78
C PHE A 168 1.12 -8.07 8.93
N LEU A 169 2.13 -8.90 8.64
CA LEU A 169 2.93 -9.52 9.69
C LEU A 169 4.00 -8.60 10.31
N GLN A 170 4.29 -7.44 9.66
CA GLN A 170 5.29 -6.50 10.15
C GLN A 170 4.69 -5.18 10.65
N ILE A 171 3.36 -5.02 10.63
CA ILE A 171 2.69 -3.79 11.02
C ILE A 171 1.90 -4.04 12.31
N GLU A 172 2.30 -3.38 13.37
CA GLU A 172 1.63 -3.45 14.69
C GLU A 172 0.72 -2.23 14.94
N THR A 173 0.90 -1.17 14.13
CA THR A 173 0.14 0.07 14.27
C THR A 173 -1.29 -0.12 13.76
N ASP A 174 -2.28 0.39 14.50
CA ASP A 174 -3.66 0.49 14.00
C ASP A 174 -3.74 1.46 12.82
N LEU A 175 -4.20 0.96 11.69
CA LEU A 175 -4.34 1.70 10.43
C LEU A 175 -5.74 2.29 10.23
N ALA A 176 -6.70 2.04 11.13
CA ALA A 176 -8.10 2.45 10.97
C ALA A 176 -8.22 3.97 10.79
N SER A 177 -7.45 4.74 11.54
CA SER A 177 -7.41 6.19 11.44
C SER A 177 -6.91 6.66 10.07
N TYR A 178 -5.88 6.05 9.54
CA TYR A 178 -5.35 6.33 8.20
C TYR A 178 -6.40 6.06 7.11
N TYR A 179 -7.06 4.90 7.15
CA TYR A 179 -8.08 4.55 6.15
C TYR A 179 -9.27 5.52 6.21
N ARG A 180 -9.75 5.88 7.40
CA ARG A 180 -10.84 6.87 7.56
C ARG A 180 -10.44 8.24 7.00
N ASN A 181 -9.26 8.73 7.33
CA ASN A 181 -8.77 10.03 6.85
C ASN A 181 -8.56 10.03 5.34
N PHE A 182 -8.02 8.97 4.76
CA PHE A 182 -7.91 8.80 3.31
C PHE A 182 -9.28 8.91 2.65
N GLN A 183 -10.24 8.11 3.11
CA GLN A 183 -11.60 8.11 2.55
C GLN A 183 -12.26 9.48 2.65
N ALA A 184 -12.20 10.11 3.83
CA ALA A 184 -12.80 11.43 4.07
C ALA A 184 -12.14 12.53 3.21
N TYR A 185 -10.82 12.47 3.00
CA TYR A 185 -10.12 13.41 2.13
C TYR A 185 -10.67 13.36 0.70
N TYR A 186 -10.81 12.17 0.11
CA TYR A 186 -11.28 12.04 -1.28
C TYR A 186 -12.79 12.26 -1.43
N GLN A 187 -13.58 12.08 -0.37
CA GLN A 187 -15.00 12.47 -0.38
C GLN A 187 -15.19 13.99 -0.45
N LYS A 188 -14.29 14.77 0.15
CA LYS A 188 -14.36 16.24 0.18
C LYS A 188 -13.70 16.91 -1.01
N ASN A 189 -12.78 16.25 -1.70
CA ASN A 189 -12.01 16.86 -2.77
C ASN A 189 -12.63 16.58 -4.14
N GLN A 190 -12.47 17.55 -5.04
CA GLN A 190 -12.99 17.41 -6.40
C GLN A 190 -12.28 16.28 -7.14
N LYS A 191 -13.07 15.54 -7.88
CA LYS A 191 -12.62 14.52 -8.82
C LYS A 191 -12.03 15.20 -10.06
N ASN A 192 -10.93 14.69 -10.54
CA ASN A 192 -10.31 15.11 -11.79
C ASN A 192 -9.62 13.90 -12.45
N ASN A 193 -9.03 14.10 -13.62
CA ASN A 193 -8.34 13.03 -14.35
C ASN A 193 -7.07 12.52 -13.65
N LEU A 194 -6.65 13.18 -12.56
CA LEU A 194 -5.47 12.85 -11.80
C LEU A 194 -5.81 12.66 -10.32
N GLN A 195 -5.51 11.50 -9.78
CA GLN A 195 -5.56 11.26 -8.34
C GLN A 195 -4.18 11.50 -7.74
N LYS A 196 -4.05 12.47 -6.82
CA LYS A 196 -2.81 12.74 -6.08
C LYS A 196 -2.76 11.90 -4.82
N LEU A 197 -1.74 11.08 -4.67
CA LEU A 197 -1.53 10.21 -3.52
C LEU A 197 -0.51 10.82 -2.57
N TYR A 198 -0.79 10.75 -1.29
CA TYR A 198 0.01 11.34 -0.22
C TYR A 198 0.32 10.27 0.85
N PRO A 199 1.35 10.50 1.70
CA PRO A 199 1.58 9.66 2.87
C PRO A 199 0.51 9.89 3.95
N PRO A 200 0.36 8.95 4.90
CA PRO A 200 -0.63 9.02 5.98
C PRO A 200 -0.59 10.32 6.79
N ALA A 201 0.61 10.83 7.07
CA ALA A 201 0.78 12.10 7.81
C ALA A 201 0.11 13.29 7.12
N PHE A 202 0.04 13.31 5.78
CA PHE A 202 -0.67 14.37 5.05
C PHE A 202 -2.16 14.40 5.43
N TYR A 203 -2.82 13.26 5.39
CA TYR A 203 -4.25 13.17 5.69
C TYR A 203 -4.53 13.52 7.15
N HIS A 204 -3.67 13.09 8.07
CA HIS A 204 -3.77 13.47 9.47
C HIS A 204 -3.67 14.98 9.67
N LEU A 205 -2.66 15.63 9.09
CA LEU A 205 -2.45 17.08 9.20
C LEU A 205 -3.59 17.88 8.53
N TYR A 206 -4.14 17.38 7.41
CA TYR A 206 -5.25 18.00 6.71
C TYR A 206 -6.48 18.14 7.62
N PHE A 207 -6.84 17.08 8.34
CA PHE A 207 -8.00 17.10 9.24
C PHE A 207 -7.71 17.81 10.57
N SER A 208 -6.51 17.67 11.12
CA SER A 208 -6.13 18.37 12.36
C SER A 208 -6.21 19.90 12.22
N LYS A 209 -5.85 20.45 11.07
CA LYS A 209 -5.94 21.90 10.79
C LYS A 209 -7.37 22.39 10.53
N ASN A 210 -8.28 21.53 10.11
CA ASN A 210 -9.66 21.89 9.80
C ASN A 210 -10.64 21.66 10.97
N VAL A 211 -10.18 21.07 12.07
CA VAL A 211 -10.97 20.90 13.32
C VAL A 211 -10.83 22.11 14.25
N VAL A 212 -9.87 23.00 14.00
CA VAL A 212 -9.57 24.20 14.81
C VAL A 212 -10.20 25.48 14.22
N LYS A 213 -11.28 25.36 13.42
CA LYS A 213 -12.08 26.51 12.98
C LYS A 213 -13.53 26.40 13.43
#